data_092703a47e82a03654ae94884cfcef37
#
_entry.id   092703a47e82a03654ae94884cfcef37
#
_cell.length_a   1.000
_cell.length_b   1.000
_cell.length_c   1.000
_cell.angle_alpha   90.00
_cell.angle_beta   90.00
_cell.angle_gamma   90.00
#
_symmetry.space_group_name_H-M   'P 1'
#
loop_
_entity.id
_entity.type
_entity.pdbx_description
1 polymer ?
#
loop_
_entity_poly.entity_id
_entity_poly.type
_entity_poly.pdbx_seq_one_letter_code
_entity_poly.pdbx_strand_id
1 'polypeptide(L)'
;MTSVDGKTTDVRIIFRTEEFEKFYNSLNTRVKDKFEYTFGLVQTVYALPVKYIKTNLYEMRVSVGSNEYRTVLFAIDNSNVILSTKIILLNGFLKKSTKDYDTQIAKAVRILKDLAL
;
A
#
# COMPACT_ATOMS: atom_id res chain seq x y z
N MET A 1 19.25 1.21 -1.29
CA MET A 1 20.58 0.70 -0.86
C MET A 1 21.04 -0.39 -1.81
N THR A 2 22.29 -0.36 -2.20
CA THR A 2 22.84 -1.32 -3.17
C THR A 2 23.73 -2.33 -2.44
N SER A 3 23.53 -3.62 -2.70
CA SER A 3 24.37 -4.68 -2.15
C SER A 3 25.72 -4.75 -2.88
N VAL A 4 26.66 -5.54 -2.35
CA VAL A 4 28.02 -5.66 -2.91
C VAL A 4 28.05 -6.23 -4.33
N ASP A 5 27.01 -6.93 -4.77
CA ASP A 5 26.91 -7.48 -6.12
C ASP A 5 26.16 -6.54 -7.09
N GLY A 6 25.89 -5.32 -6.67
CA GLY A 6 25.22 -4.31 -7.48
C GLY A 6 23.69 -4.36 -7.46
N LYS A 7 23.08 -5.32 -6.78
CA LYS A 7 21.63 -5.42 -6.64
C LYS A 7 21.10 -4.47 -5.58
N THR A 8 19.91 -3.91 -5.82
CA THR A 8 19.23 -3.09 -4.83
C THR A 8 18.80 -3.96 -3.64
N THR A 9 19.12 -3.50 -2.42
CA THR A 9 18.69 -4.15 -1.19
C THR A 9 17.36 -3.57 -0.77
N ASP A 10 16.35 -4.41 -0.59
CA ASP A 10 15.02 -3.98 -0.14
C ASP A 10 15.08 -3.53 1.32
N VAL A 11 14.46 -2.39 1.64
CA VAL A 11 14.35 -1.89 3.00
C VAL A 11 13.03 -2.32 3.66
N ARG A 12 12.06 -2.79 2.86
CA ARG A 12 10.76 -3.23 3.35
C ARG A 12 10.27 -4.47 2.63
N ILE A 13 9.51 -5.28 3.37
CA ILE A 13 8.75 -6.40 2.82
C ILE A 13 7.29 -5.95 2.73
N ILE A 14 6.67 -6.18 1.58
CA ILE A 14 5.25 -5.87 1.35
C ILE A 14 4.47 -7.16 1.39
N PHE A 15 3.54 -7.26 2.34
CA PHE A 15 2.56 -8.34 2.38
C PHE A 15 1.25 -7.85 1.76
N ARG A 16 0.44 -8.74 1.24
CA ARG A 16 -0.84 -8.44 0.61
C ARG A 16 -1.93 -9.34 1.16
N THR A 17 -3.08 -8.75 1.48
CA THR A 17 -4.24 -9.53 1.87
C THR A 17 -4.90 -10.15 0.63
N GLU A 18 -5.74 -11.15 0.85
CA GLU A 18 -6.57 -11.71 -0.21
C GLU A 18 -7.48 -10.64 -0.83
N GLU A 19 -8.02 -9.74 -0.01
CA GLU A 19 -8.87 -8.65 -0.47
C GLU A 19 -8.11 -7.70 -1.39
N PHE A 20 -6.87 -7.36 -1.06
CA PHE A 20 -6.03 -6.55 -1.94
C PHE A 20 -5.76 -7.28 -3.25
N GLU A 21 -5.47 -8.57 -3.21
CA GLU A 21 -5.20 -9.36 -4.41
C GLU A 21 -6.40 -9.37 -5.36
N LYS A 22 -7.63 -9.47 -4.84
CA LYS A 22 -8.85 -9.39 -5.65
C LYS A 22 -8.94 -8.07 -6.38
N PHE A 23 -8.69 -6.97 -5.66
CA PHE A 23 -8.67 -5.64 -6.26
C PHE A 23 -7.60 -5.54 -7.35
N TYR A 24 -6.38 -5.94 -7.03
CA TYR A 24 -5.24 -5.87 -7.96
C TYR A 24 -5.51 -6.66 -9.24
N ASN A 25 -6.03 -7.87 -9.11
CA ASN A 25 -6.31 -8.74 -10.25
C ASN A 25 -7.41 -8.20 -11.17
N SER A 26 -8.25 -7.29 -10.67
CA SER A 26 -9.30 -6.64 -11.48
C SER A 26 -8.77 -5.49 -12.35
N LEU A 27 -7.55 -5.04 -12.12
CA LEU A 27 -6.96 -3.90 -12.82
C LEU A 27 -6.44 -4.29 -14.20
N ASN A 28 -6.45 -3.33 -15.14
CA ASN A 28 -5.83 -3.55 -16.44
C ASN A 28 -4.30 -3.47 -16.32
N THR A 29 -3.61 -3.92 -17.37
CA THR A 29 -2.14 -4.01 -17.40
C THR A 29 -1.47 -2.66 -17.13
N ARG A 30 -1.96 -1.57 -17.72
CA ARG A 30 -1.39 -0.24 -17.55
C ARG A 30 -1.42 0.19 -16.08
N VAL A 31 -2.53 -0.05 -15.39
CA VAL A 31 -2.69 0.28 -13.98
C VAL A 31 -1.81 -0.62 -13.12
N LYS A 32 -1.78 -1.93 -13.41
CA LYS A 32 -0.91 -2.87 -12.70
C LYS A 32 0.56 -2.46 -12.79
N ASP A 33 1.02 -2.07 -13.97
CA ASP A 33 2.41 -1.64 -14.16
C ASP A 33 2.75 -0.43 -13.29
N LYS A 34 1.81 0.50 -13.15
CA LYS A 34 2.00 1.66 -12.30
C LYS A 34 2.06 1.27 -10.82
N PHE A 35 1.24 0.31 -10.40
CA PHE A 35 1.30 -0.25 -9.06
C PHE A 35 2.63 -0.94 -8.80
N GLU A 36 3.12 -1.74 -9.75
CA GLU A 36 4.41 -2.44 -9.60
C GLU A 36 5.57 -1.45 -9.45
N TYR A 37 5.55 -0.38 -10.22
CA TYR A 37 6.54 0.70 -10.08
C TYR A 37 6.49 1.29 -8.66
N THR A 38 5.30 1.59 -8.15
CA THR A 38 5.11 2.17 -6.83
C THR A 38 5.54 1.20 -5.73
N PHE A 39 5.23 -0.09 -5.87
CA PHE A 39 5.70 -1.11 -4.94
C PHE A 39 7.23 -1.18 -4.89
N GLY A 40 7.88 -1.05 -6.06
CA GLY A 40 9.33 -1.00 -6.13
C GLY A 40 9.90 0.16 -5.32
N LEU A 41 9.28 1.34 -5.39
CA LEU A 41 9.69 2.48 -4.58
C LEU A 41 9.48 2.20 -3.09
N VAL A 42 8.35 1.65 -2.70
CA VAL A 42 8.05 1.33 -1.30
C VAL A 42 9.05 0.34 -0.73
N GLN A 43 9.50 -0.62 -1.53
CA GLN A 43 10.46 -1.63 -1.10
C GLN A 43 11.88 -1.12 -0.99
N THR A 44 12.28 -0.13 -1.80
CA THR A 44 13.69 0.24 -1.97
C THR A 44 14.08 1.59 -1.39
N VAL A 45 13.11 2.47 -1.08
CA VAL A 45 13.41 3.79 -0.53
C VAL A 45 12.84 3.95 0.88
N TYR A 46 13.55 4.72 1.72
CA TYR A 46 13.08 4.95 3.10
C TYR A 46 11.91 5.92 3.13
N ALA A 47 12.00 7.03 2.42
CA ALA A 47 10.91 8.01 2.37
C ALA A 47 9.83 7.53 1.40
N LEU A 48 8.60 7.42 1.87
CA LEU A 48 7.48 6.86 1.10
C LEU A 48 6.51 7.92 0.64
N PRO A 49 5.93 7.76 -0.58
CA PRO A 49 4.84 8.61 -1.06
C PRO A 49 3.51 8.15 -0.45
N VAL A 50 3.40 8.20 0.87
CA VAL A 50 2.21 7.77 1.59
C VAL A 50 1.72 8.87 2.52
N LYS A 51 0.42 8.86 2.81
CA LYS A 51 -0.23 9.81 3.68
C LYS A 51 -0.72 9.09 4.93
N TYR A 52 -0.46 9.68 6.10
CA TYR A 52 -0.94 9.16 7.37
C TYR A 52 -2.48 9.24 7.45
N ILE A 53 -3.12 8.17 7.90
CA ILE A 53 -4.57 8.14 8.16
C ILE A 53 -4.84 8.18 9.66
N LYS A 54 -4.38 7.17 10.39
CA LYS A 54 -4.45 7.04 11.85
C LYS A 54 -3.49 5.93 12.27
N THR A 55 -3.40 5.64 13.55
CA THR A 55 -2.40 4.73 14.12
C THR A 55 -1.98 3.58 13.19
N ASN A 56 -0.74 3.61 12.74
CA ASN A 56 -0.12 2.63 11.83
C ASN A 56 -0.79 2.47 10.45
N LEU A 57 -1.87 3.20 10.17
CA LEU A 57 -2.55 3.15 8.88
C LEU A 57 -2.16 4.31 8.01
N TYR A 58 -1.82 4.00 6.77
CA TYR A 58 -1.38 4.97 5.77
C TYR A 58 -2.07 4.70 4.44
N GLU A 59 -2.10 5.71 3.60
CA GLU A 59 -2.68 5.65 2.27
C GLU A 59 -1.58 5.82 1.23
N MET A 60 -1.55 4.89 0.26
CA MET A 60 -0.69 4.97 -0.91
C MET A 60 -1.56 5.33 -2.11
N ARG A 61 -1.09 6.27 -2.93
CA ARG A 61 -1.83 6.75 -4.10
C ARG A 61 -1.14 6.33 -5.38
N VAL A 62 -1.95 5.89 -6.35
CA VAL A 62 -1.49 5.61 -7.71
C VAL A 62 -2.44 6.29 -8.67
N SER A 63 -1.91 7.19 -9.50
CA SER A 63 -2.70 7.95 -10.48
C SER A 63 -2.41 7.45 -11.88
N VAL A 64 -3.47 7.16 -12.65
CA VAL A 64 -3.37 6.75 -14.06
C VAL A 64 -4.44 7.51 -14.84
N GLY A 65 -4.01 8.41 -15.73
CA GLY A 65 -4.94 9.31 -16.42
C GLY A 65 -5.67 10.17 -15.40
N SER A 66 -7.01 10.22 -15.48
CA SER A 66 -7.85 10.96 -14.55
C SER A 66 -8.25 10.13 -13.34
N ASN A 67 -7.86 8.87 -13.27
CA ASN A 67 -8.24 7.97 -12.19
C ASN A 67 -7.21 7.98 -11.06
N GLU A 68 -7.67 8.03 -9.81
CA GLU A 68 -6.85 7.91 -8.63
C GLU A 68 -7.20 6.63 -7.89
N TYR A 69 -6.22 5.76 -7.78
CA TYR A 69 -6.34 4.52 -7.00
C TYR A 69 -5.71 4.73 -5.63
N ARG A 70 -6.34 4.19 -4.61
CA ARG A 70 -5.88 4.29 -3.22
C ARG A 70 -5.70 2.90 -2.66
N THR A 71 -4.67 2.74 -1.87
CA THR A 71 -4.42 1.50 -1.11
C THR A 71 -4.21 1.87 0.34
N VAL A 72 -4.94 1.20 1.23
CA VAL A 72 -4.74 1.35 2.68
C VAL A 72 -3.74 0.30 3.12
N LEU A 73 -2.68 0.73 3.78
CA LEU A 73 -1.65 -0.16 4.29
C LEU A 73 -1.45 0.03 5.78
N PHE A 74 -0.97 -1.03 6.44
CA PHE A 74 -0.66 -1.04 7.86
C PHE A 74 0.84 -1.26 8.05
N ALA A 75 1.48 -0.39 8.83
CA ALA A 75 2.88 -0.56 9.21
C ALA A 75 2.95 -1.54 10.39
N ILE A 76 3.52 -2.73 10.15
CA ILE A 76 3.43 -3.86 11.10
C ILE A 76 4.37 -3.69 12.29
N ASP A 77 5.62 -3.36 12.03
CA ASP A 77 6.70 -3.42 13.05
C ASP A 77 7.12 -2.06 13.61
N ASN A 78 6.49 -0.98 13.16
CA ASN A 78 6.78 0.37 13.67
C ASN A 78 5.61 1.29 13.34
N SER A 79 5.22 2.15 14.28
CA SER A 79 4.14 3.11 14.06
C SER A 79 4.50 4.17 13.02
N ASN A 80 5.78 4.47 12.87
CA ASN A 80 6.28 5.34 11.81
C ASN A 80 6.60 4.48 10.58
N VAL A 81 5.85 4.65 9.50
CA VAL A 81 6.01 3.86 8.28
C VAL A 81 7.41 3.98 7.67
N ILE A 82 8.08 5.13 7.83
CA ILE A 82 9.43 5.32 7.31
C ILE A 82 10.42 4.36 7.99
N LEU A 83 10.22 4.07 9.27
CA LEU A 83 11.06 3.17 10.05
C LEU A 83 10.57 1.71 9.98
N SER A 84 9.39 1.48 9.45
CA SER A 84 8.82 0.13 9.33
C SER A 84 9.56 -0.67 8.27
N THR A 85 9.86 -1.93 8.57
CA THR A 85 10.47 -2.88 7.62
C THR A 85 9.46 -3.86 7.05
N LYS A 86 8.24 -3.86 7.58
CA LYS A 86 7.15 -4.74 7.14
C LYS A 86 5.85 -3.96 7.07
N ILE A 87 5.21 -4.01 5.92
CA ILE A 87 3.89 -3.42 5.73
C ILE A 87 2.96 -4.43 5.08
N ILE A 88 1.66 -4.28 5.30
CA ILE A 88 0.66 -5.10 4.64
C ILE A 88 -0.37 -4.22 3.95
N LEU A 89 -0.64 -4.54 2.69
CA LEU A 89 -1.68 -3.86 1.90
C LEU A 89 -3.01 -4.51 2.25
N LEU A 90 -3.93 -3.74 2.81
CA LEU A 90 -5.21 -4.24 3.33
C LEU A 90 -6.26 -4.33 2.23
N ASN A 91 -6.53 -3.23 1.55
CA ASN A 91 -7.47 -3.16 0.43
C ASN A 91 -7.10 -2.01 -0.49
N GLY A 92 -7.58 -2.09 -1.72
CA GLY A 92 -7.42 -1.03 -2.70
C GLY A 92 -8.74 -0.67 -3.34
N PHE A 93 -8.84 0.53 -3.87
CA PHE A 93 -10.07 1.02 -4.51
C PHE A 93 -9.78 2.19 -5.44
N LEU A 94 -10.70 2.41 -6.37
CA LEU A 94 -10.71 3.62 -7.20
C LEU A 94 -11.49 4.69 -6.43
N LYS A 95 -10.85 5.82 -6.13
CA LYS A 95 -11.50 6.89 -5.36
C LYS A 95 -12.55 7.60 -6.21
N LYS A 96 -13.79 7.63 -5.71
CA LYS A 96 -14.93 8.28 -6.36
C LYS A 96 -15.50 9.44 -5.56
N SER A 97 -15.62 9.29 -4.24
CA SER A 97 -16.24 10.28 -3.36
C SER A 97 -15.67 10.17 -1.95
N THR A 98 -15.93 11.19 -1.13
CA THR A 98 -15.54 11.18 0.29
C THR A 98 -16.24 10.07 1.06
N LYS A 99 -17.53 9.85 0.79
CA LYS A 99 -18.32 8.79 1.42
C LYS A 99 -17.75 7.41 1.09
N ASP A 100 -17.41 7.20 -0.17
CA ASP A 100 -16.80 5.95 -0.62
C ASP A 100 -15.43 5.74 0.06
N TYR A 101 -14.65 6.80 0.17
CA TYR A 101 -13.36 6.77 0.86
C TYR A 101 -13.53 6.30 2.32
N ASP A 102 -14.46 6.90 3.07
CA ASP A 102 -14.70 6.54 4.47
C ASP A 102 -15.15 5.09 4.61
N THR A 103 -15.97 4.61 3.68
CA THR A 103 -16.40 3.21 3.64
C THR A 103 -15.21 2.27 3.45
N GLN A 104 -14.27 2.64 2.57
CA GLN A 104 -13.08 1.83 2.31
C GLN A 104 -12.12 1.83 3.49
N ILE A 105 -11.98 2.94 4.21
CA ILE A 105 -11.16 2.99 5.43
C ILE A 105 -11.77 2.09 6.51
N ALA A 106 -13.09 2.13 6.70
CA ALA A 106 -13.77 1.26 7.64
C ALA A 106 -13.57 -0.23 7.28
N LYS A 107 -13.59 -0.55 5.99
CA LYS A 107 -13.31 -1.90 5.49
C LYS A 107 -11.89 -2.33 5.84
N ALA A 108 -10.91 -1.45 5.65
CA ALA A 108 -9.52 -1.72 5.99
C ALA A 108 -9.35 -2.04 7.47
N VAL A 109 -10.03 -1.30 8.34
CA VAL A 109 -9.99 -1.53 9.80
C VAL A 109 -10.55 -2.90 10.16
N ARG A 110 -11.65 -3.33 9.51
CA ARG A 110 -12.22 -4.67 9.72
C ARG A 110 -11.25 -5.77 9.29
N ILE A 111 -10.65 -5.60 8.11
CA ILE A 111 -9.65 -6.55 7.60
C ILE A 111 -8.50 -6.68 8.59
N LEU A 112 -8.02 -5.56 9.11
CA LEU A 112 -6.92 -5.55 10.08
C LEU A 112 -7.29 -6.30 11.35
N LYS A 113 -8.50 -6.13 11.87
CA LYS A 113 -8.99 -6.87 13.04
C LYS A 113 -9.01 -8.37 12.79
N ASP A 114 -9.49 -8.78 11.61
CA ASP A 114 -9.58 -10.19 11.24
C ASP A 114 -8.21 -10.85 11.11
N LEU A 115 -7.18 -10.07 10.76
CA LEU A 115 -5.80 -10.56 10.67
C LEU A 115 -5.17 -10.77 12.06
N ALA A 116 -5.71 -10.19 13.10
CA ALA A 116 -5.20 -10.29 14.48
C ALA A 116 -3.73 -9.87 14.60
N LEU A 117 -3.36 -8.82 13.88
CA LEU A 117 -2.01 -8.26 13.95
C LEU A 117 -1.84 -7.31 15.14
#